data_1ab5ec9339f37342b057f05369802e7f
#
_entry.id   1ab5ec9339f37342b057f05369802e7f
#
_cell.length_a   1.000
_cell.length_b   1.000
_cell.length_c   1.000
_cell.angle_alpha   90.00
_cell.angle_beta   90.00
_cell.angle_gamma   90.00
#
_symmetry.space_group_name_H-M   'P 1'
#
loop_
_entity.id
_entity.type
_entity.pdbx_description
1 polymer ?
#
loop_
_entity_poly.entity_id
_entity_poly.type
_entity_poly.pdbx_seq_one_letter_code
_entity_poly.pdbx_strand_id
1 'polypeptide(L)'
;MKTKNIAVMLAIAAAGMAATSCENDNINPYDYNTNGSSNENQGSADVLKTAIAEYPAGSVVWTKDTTLAESVEIPVGTSLYIEPGVTVTCKSDVQVPIEIVVLGNLYCMGTAEHPVTFTSDTKKPESWGGIICGYNSEEVVLNHVDLGYAGATPTESSISFQNKLFKTTIDGGVPAFHFCNVNGKFVMADCFLHDNYNDQTYFTGGQGVIYDCIFADSGNAADGGEAINVKAGCKLDVANNIIYNACTNAFKLSNSGNSETIPLTQMTVYNNTIVNCGWRRSKNKKGGSIWLEKAIAPTLVNNLVYDCRFGLKQPKKDGADLEHSRVAPNYYFASTETGVKQMAKDADLSIWSDLDIKSSVAGQLNPLFKNFKQSDKMNINCEVDDVQNGAPLAFDRSWNFNVQNSSPALSGGVTDFSRIFPTGLAFFGMKKVMFLDIHNDQNYYFTAPTPTSRFGATL
;
A
#
# COMPACT_ATOMS: atom_id res chain seq x y z
N MET A 1 10.42 17.03 -30.59
CA MET A 1 9.26 16.21 -30.24
C MET A 1 8.84 16.32 -28.81
N LYS A 2 9.71 16.65 -27.85
CA LYS A 2 9.36 16.68 -26.40
C LYS A 2 8.47 17.86 -25.96
N THR A 3 8.55 19.00 -26.62
CA THR A 3 7.80 20.21 -26.25
C THR A 3 6.32 20.22 -26.67
N LYS A 4 5.94 19.45 -27.66
CA LYS A 4 4.52 19.38 -28.10
C LYS A 4 3.66 18.52 -27.16
N ASN A 5 4.25 17.48 -26.58
CA ASN A 5 3.51 16.57 -25.69
C ASN A 5 3.22 17.19 -24.33
N ILE A 6 4.13 18.03 -23.80
CA ILE A 6 3.94 18.71 -22.52
C ILE A 6 2.77 19.70 -22.59
N ALA A 7 2.65 20.44 -23.69
CA ALA A 7 1.55 21.38 -23.85
C ALA A 7 0.17 20.69 -24.00
N VAL A 8 0.14 19.51 -24.62
CA VAL A 8 -1.08 18.71 -24.79
C VAL A 8 -1.52 18.10 -23.47
N MET A 9 -0.58 17.56 -22.67
CA MET A 9 -0.91 16.95 -21.37
C MET A 9 -1.42 17.96 -20.34
N LEU A 10 -0.84 19.16 -20.29
CA LEU A 10 -1.36 20.25 -19.45
C LEU A 10 -2.76 20.71 -19.87
N ALA A 11 -3.05 20.72 -21.17
CA ALA A 11 -4.39 21.06 -21.68
C ALA A 11 -5.43 19.98 -21.34
N ILE A 12 -5.03 18.70 -21.33
CA ILE A 12 -5.92 17.57 -21.02
C ILE A 12 -6.28 17.56 -19.51
N ALA A 13 -5.31 17.80 -18.63
CA ALA A 13 -5.58 17.92 -17.20
C ALA A 13 -6.57 19.08 -16.89
N ALA A 14 -6.44 20.21 -17.60
CA ALA A 14 -7.36 21.33 -17.49
C ALA A 14 -8.75 21.03 -18.06
N ALA A 15 -8.83 20.26 -19.17
CA ALA A 15 -10.10 19.89 -19.79
C ALA A 15 -10.90 18.88 -18.97
N GLY A 16 -10.21 17.91 -18.33
CA GLY A 16 -10.84 16.94 -17.42
C GLY A 16 -11.50 17.60 -16.19
N MET A 17 -10.92 18.69 -15.69
CA MET A 17 -11.49 19.47 -14.60
C MET A 17 -12.66 20.37 -15.04
N ALA A 18 -12.67 20.82 -16.31
CA ALA A 18 -13.74 21.67 -16.83
C ALA A 18 -15.04 20.89 -17.16
N ALA A 19 -14.96 19.58 -17.40
CA ALA A 19 -16.09 18.77 -17.80
C ALA A 19 -17.02 18.36 -16.61
N THR A 20 -16.64 18.63 -15.37
CA THR A 20 -17.39 18.19 -14.18
C THR A 20 -18.04 19.32 -13.40
N SER A 21 -17.89 20.59 -13.77
CA SER A 21 -18.61 21.68 -13.11
C SER A 21 -19.89 21.99 -13.87
N CYS A 22 -21.01 21.50 -13.42
CA CYS A 22 -22.29 22.13 -13.69
C CYS A 22 -22.27 23.51 -13.01
N GLU A 23 -22.35 24.55 -13.83
CA GLU A 23 -22.66 25.93 -13.45
C GLU A 23 -21.72 26.61 -12.44
N ASN A 24 -20.59 27.08 -12.91
CA ASN A 24 -20.19 28.48 -12.90
C ASN A 24 -18.78 28.65 -13.49
N ASP A 25 -18.75 29.53 -14.43
CA ASP A 25 -17.68 29.85 -15.34
C ASP A 25 -16.41 30.37 -14.68
N ASN A 26 -15.27 30.06 -15.29
CA ASN A 26 -13.99 30.74 -15.13
C ASN A 26 -13.25 30.57 -13.81
N ILE A 27 -13.15 29.38 -13.27
CA ILE A 27 -12.12 29.12 -12.30
C ILE A 27 -10.93 28.50 -13.03
N ASN A 28 -9.87 29.29 -13.18
CA ASN A 28 -8.56 28.77 -13.54
C ASN A 28 -8.16 27.76 -12.45
N PRO A 29 -7.88 26.49 -12.79
CA PRO A 29 -7.49 25.51 -11.79
C PRO A 29 -6.19 25.86 -11.04
N TYR A 30 -5.52 26.92 -11.48
CA TYR A 30 -4.33 27.48 -10.86
C TYR A 30 -4.60 28.76 -10.06
N ASP A 31 -5.84 29.24 -9.98
CA ASP A 31 -6.17 30.52 -9.33
C ASP A 31 -6.80 30.27 -7.95
N TYR A 32 -5.96 30.08 -6.95
CA TYR A 32 -6.36 29.84 -5.57
C TYR A 32 -6.83 31.09 -4.83
N ASN A 33 -6.74 32.28 -5.44
CA ASN A 33 -6.97 33.57 -4.77
C ASN A 33 -8.31 34.21 -5.09
N THR A 34 -9.34 33.50 -5.43
CA THR A 34 -10.65 34.12 -5.60
C THR A 34 -11.50 33.99 -4.35
N ASN A 35 -11.67 35.09 -3.66
CA ASN A 35 -12.74 35.34 -2.70
C ASN A 35 -14.10 35.07 -3.37
N GLY A 36 -14.58 33.88 -3.29
CA GLY A 36 -15.91 33.51 -3.72
C GLY A 36 -16.75 33.09 -2.51
N SER A 37 -17.46 34.04 -1.93
CA SER A 37 -18.48 33.74 -0.95
C SER A 37 -19.60 32.94 -1.62
N SER A 38 -19.91 31.75 -1.12
CA SER A 38 -21.27 31.23 -1.14
C SER A 38 -21.45 30.31 0.06
N ASN A 39 -22.38 30.75 0.91
CA ASN A 39 -22.88 30.01 2.06
C ASN A 39 -23.52 28.69 1.64
N GLU A 40 -23.24 27.64 2.39
CA GLU A 40 -24.15 26.71 3.03
C GLU A 40 -23.48 25.35 3.17
N ASN A 41 -23.00 25.11 4.30
CA ASN A 41 -22.66 23.97 5.16
C ASN A 41 -21.37 24.26 5.96
N GLN A 42 -21.49 25.26 6.79
CA GLN A 42 -20.45 25.72 7.70
C GLN A 42 -20.49 24.93 9.01
N GLY A 43 -19.64 23.92 9.13
CA GLY A 43 -19.47 23.30 10.43
C GLY A 43 -18.08 22.70 10.65
N SER A 44 -17.51 22.04 9.67
CA SER A 44 -16.20 21.40 9.81
C SER A 44 -15.17 21.79 8.75
N ALA A 45 -15.60 22.17 7.55
CA ALA A 45 -14.70 22.55 6.46
C ALA A 45 -13.97 23.88 6.69
N ASP A 46 -14.58 24.81 7.42
CA ASP A 46 -13.97 26.14 7.68
C ASP A 46 -12.88 26.09 8.75
N VAL A 47 -12.95 25.16 9.69
CA VAL A 47 -11.88 24.97 10.69
C VAL A 47 -10.61 24.42 10.02
N LEU A 48 -10.77 23.58 9.01
CA LEU A 48 -9.65 23.04 8.23
C LEU A 48 -9.03 24.10 7.30
N LYS A 49 -9.85 24.96 6.67
CA LYS A 49 -9.37 26.04 5.79
C LYS A 49 -8.54 27.11 6.50
N THR A 50 -8.80 27.37 7.77
CA THR A 50 -8.01 28.33 8.57
C THR A 50 -6.64 27.78 8.99
N ALA A 51 -6.40 26.49 8.85
CA ALA A 51 -5.14 25.84 9.21
C ALA A 51 -4.17 25.67 8.02
N ILE A 52 -4.58 26.00 6.79
CA ILE A 52 -3.76 25.81 5.58
C ILE A 52 -2.79 26.97 5.44
N ALA A 53 -1.51 26.69 5.67
CA ALA A 53 -0.44 27.57 5.26
C ALA A 53 -0.30 27.54 3.72
N GLU A 54 0.29 28.55 3.13
CA GLU A 54 0.45 28.69 1.69
C GLU A 54 1.10 27.45 1.03
N TYR A 55 0.47 26.94 -0.02
CA TYR A 55 1.10 25.94 -0.89
C TYR A 55 2.31 26.54 -1.60
N PRO A 56 3.37 25.78 -1.86
CA PRO A 56 4.51 26.25 -2.64
C PRO A 56 4.07 26.78 -4.00
N ALA A 57 4.69 27.87 -4.46
CA ALA A 57 4.40 28.45 -5.77
C ALA A 57 4.56 27.42 -6.90
N GLY A 58 3.59 27.34 -7.80
CA GLY A 58 3.58 26.37 -8.91
C GLY A 58 2.98 25.02 -8.53
N SER A 59 2.44 24.85 -7.32
CA SER A 59 1.71 23.66 -6.92
C SER A 59 0.35 23.57 -7.60
N VAL A 60 -0.09 22.34 -7.89
CA VAL A 60 -1.47 22.02 -8.23
C VAL A 60 -2.18 21.55 -6.98
N VAL A 61 -3.39 22.04 -6.74
CA VAL A 61 -4.16 21.70 -5.53
C VAL A 61 -5.56 21.23 -5.92
N TRP A 62 -5.94 20.03 -5.47
CA TRP A 62 -7.30 19.55 -5.60
C TRP A 62 -8.03 19.73 -4.28
N THR A 63 -9.02 20.62 -4.29
CA THR A 63 -9.81 21.00 -3.10
C THR A 63 -11.25 20.47 -3.14
N LYS A 64 -11.64 19.82 -4.24
CA LYS A 64 -12.99 19.30 -4.50
C LYS A 64 -12.92 17.94 -5.14
N ASP A 65 -14.01 17.19 -5.03
CA ASP A 65 -14.19 15.95 -5.73
C ASP A 65 -13.93 16.09 -7.23
N THR A 66 -13.17 15.17 -7.78
CA THR A 66 -12.68 15.21 -9.14
C THR A 66 -13.02 13.90 -9.86
N THR A 67 -13.57 14.00 -11.06
CA THR A 67 -13.78 12.82 -11.92
C THR A 67 -12.80 12.85 -13.07
N LEU A 68 -11.99 11.82 -13.18
CA LEU A 68 -11.01 11.66 -14.26
C LEU A 68 -11.61 10.82 -15.38
N ALA A 69 -11.58 11.34 -16.59
CA ALA A 69 -11.93 10.63 -17.84
C ALA A 69 -10.69 10.25 -18.67
N GLU A 70 -9.53 10.76 -18.29
CA GLU A 70 -8.22 10.51 -18.90
C GLU A 70 -7.14 10.45 -17.80
N SER A 71 -6.01 9.83 -18.13
CA SER A 71 -4.86 9.76 -17.24
C SER A 71 -4.27 11.14 -16.93
N VAL A 72 -3.80 11.30 -15.70
CA VAL A 72 -3.15 12.54 -15.25
C VAL A 72 -1.66 12.28 -15.04
N GLU A 73 -0.81 13.15 -15.57
CA GLU A 73 0.62 13.18 -15.30
C GLU A 73 0.97 14.40 -14.44
N ILE A 74 1.62 14.18 -13.32
CA ILE A 74 2.23 15.23 -12.51
C ILE A 74 3.68 15.37 -12.96
N PRO A 75 4.03 16.46 -13.69
CA PRO A 75 5.36 16.61 -14.29
C PRO A 75 6.47 16.74 -13.25
N VAL A 76 7.70 16.45 -13.67
CA VAL A 76 8.91 16.70 -12.88
C VAL A 76 8.96 18.14 -12.39
N GLY A 77 9.27 18.34 -11.13
CA GLY A 77 9.33 19.66 -10.49
C GLY A 77 7.98 20.27 -10.15
N THR A 78 6.88 19.54 -10.39
CA THR A 78 5.52 19.93 -9.97
C THR A 78 5.09 19.13 -8.77
N SER A 79 4.32 19.73 -7.86
CA SER A 79 3.71 19.07 -6.72
C SER A 79 2.19 19.12 -6.83
N LEU A 80 1.52 17.97 -6.67
CA LEU A 80 0.07 17.88 -6.50
C LEU A 80 -0.25 17.68 -5.03
N TYR A 81 -1.11 18.54 -4.51
CA TYR A 81 -1.69 18.43 -3.17
C TYR A 81 -3.17 18.09 -3.30
N ILE A 82 -3.61 17.10 -2.54
CA ILE A 82 -5.03 16.70 -2.48
C ILE A 82 -5.50 16.88 -1.04
N GLU A 83 -6.48 17.76 -0.87
CA GLU A 83 -7.00 18.13 0.44
C GLU A 83 -7.84 17.02 1.09
N PRO A 84 -8.00 17.05 2.43
CA PRO A 84 -8.84 16.10 3.16
C PRO A 84 -10.27 16.04 2.61
N GLY A 85 -10.81 14.82 2.52
CA GLY A 85 -12.19 14.59 2.09
C GLY A 85 -12.40 14.58 0.57
N VAL A 86 -11.39 14.92 -0.22
CA VAL A 86 -11.49 14.90 -1.69
C VAL A 86 -11.59 13.46 -2.20
N THR A 87 -12.61 13.23 -3.04
CA THR A 87 -12.79 11.97 -3.78
C THR A 87 -12.36 12.13 -5.23
N VAL A 88 -11.40 11.30 -5.66
CA VAL A 88 -10.95 11.17 -7.05
C VAL A 88 -11.60 9.93 -7.66
N THR A 89 -12.55 10.13 -8.58
CA THR A 89 -13.27 9.05 -9.24
C THR A 89 -12.74 8.85 -10.66
N CYS A 90 -12.17 7.69 -10.95
CA CYS A 90 -11.72 7.32 -12.29
C CYS A 90 -12.84 6.67 -13.09
N LYS A 91 -13.05 7.12 -14.34
CA LYS A 91 -13.97 6.48 -15.26
C LYS A 91 -13.44 5.13 -15.71
N SER A 92 -14.30 4.11 -15.72
CA SER A 92 -13.95 2.74 -16.11
C SER A 92 -14.29 2.42 -17.57
N ASP A 93 -15.25 3.13 -18.17
CA ASP A 93 -15.64 2.96 -19.59
C ASP A 93 -14.77 3.85 -20.49
N VAL A 94 -13.48 3.52 -20.58
CA VAL A 94 -12.47 4.23 -21.36
C VAL A 94 -11.59 3.25 -22.11
N GLN A 95 -11.03 3.69 -23.28
CA GLN A 95 -10.19 2.81 -24.09
C GLN A 95 -8.80 2.55 -23.47
N VAL A 96 -8.28 3.53 -22.75
CA VAL A 96 -6.99 3.45 -22.05
C VAL A 96 -7.29 3.57 -20.56
N PRO A 97 -6.94 2.58 -19.74
CA PRO A 97 -7.15 2.66 -18.30
C PRO A 97 -6.55 3.93 -17.71
N ILE A 98 -7.29 4.60 -16.85
CA ILE A 98 -6.84 5.85 -16.24
C ILE A 98 -5.72 5.55 -15.25
N GLU A 99 -4.62 6.28 -15.36
CA GLU A 99 -3.49 6.25 -14.45
C GLU A 99 -3.24 7.65 -13.88
N ILE A 100 -2.81 7.70 -12.62
CA ILE A 100 -2.23 8.92 -12.03
C ILE A 100 -0.72 8.69 -12.00
N VAL A 101 -0.02 9.30 -12.96
CA VAL A 101 1.42 9.14 -13.11
C VAL A 101 2.14 10.31 -12.43
N VAL A 102 2.95 10.00 -11.44
CA VAL A 102 3.66 10.98 -10.63
C VAL A 102 5.13 10.99 -11.04
N LEU A 103 5.54 11.97 -11.84
CA LEU A 103 6.95 12.23 -12.13
C LEU A 103 7.52 13.33 -11.24
N GLY A 104 6.67 14.14 -10.64
CA GLY A 104 6.95 15.13 -9.60
C GLY A 104 6.62 14.60 -8.21
N ASN A 105 5.91 15.38 -7.42
CA ASN A 105 5.54 15.05 -6.04
C ASN A 105 4.03 14.93 -5.85
N LEU A 106 3.61 14.08 -4.89
CA LEU A 106 2.20 13.90 -4.55
C LEU A 106 2.03 13.95 -3.02
N TYR A 107 1.09 14.76 -2.57
CA TYR A 107 0.75 14.89 -1.16
C TYR A 107 -0.77 14.72 -0.96
N CYS A 108 -1.19 13.52 -0.54
CA CYS A 108 -2.55 13.22 -0.15
C CYS A 108 -2.64 13.29 1.36
N MET A 109 -3.32 14.33 1.87
CA MET A 109 -3.34 14.69 3.29
C MET A 109 -4.72 14.54 3.88
N GLY A 110 -5.25 13.31 3.88
CA GLY A 110 -6.50 13.01 4.55
C GLY A 110 -6.39 13.07 6.08
N THR A 111 -7.53 12.99 6.73
CA THR A 111 -7.68 12.74 8.17
C THR A 111 -8.57 11.52 8.41
N ALA A 112 -8.64 11.04 9.64
CA ALA A 112 -9.51 9.90 9.97
C ALA A 112 -10.99 10.18 9.62
N GLU A 113 -11.45 11.42 9.82
CA GLU A 113 -12.82 11.83 9.53
C GLU A 113 -13.02 12.19 8.04
N HIS A 114 -11.96 12.62 7.37
CA HIS A 114 -11.97 13.11 5.99
C HIS A 114 -10.83 12.50 5.18
N PRO A 115 -10.86 11.19 4.87
CA PRO A 115 -9.83 10.56 4.05
C PRO A 115 -9.84 11.11 2.62
N VAL A 116 -8.69 11.09 1.97
CA VAL A 116 -8.62 11.25 0.51
C VAL A 116 -8.98 9.91 -0.13
N THR A 117 -9.94 9.92 -1.05
CA THR A 117 -10.45 8.68 -1.66
C THR A 117 -10.08 8.61 -3.15
N PHE A 118 -9.44 7.52 -3.56
CA PHE A 118 -9.26 7.13 -4.96
C PHE A 118 -10.14 5.93 -5.27
N THR A 119 -11.04 6.07 -6.22
CA THR A 119 -12.06 5.06 -6.54
C THR A 119 -12.38 5.04 -8.03
N SER A 120 -13.32 4.20 -8.43
CA SER A 120 -13.89 4.19 -9.77
C SER A 120 -15.41 4.37 -9.74
N ASP A 121 -15.98 4.76 -10.88
CA ASP A 121 -17.42 4.91 -11.04
C ASP A 121 -18.16 3.57 -10.93
N THR A 122 -17.53 2.44 -11.25
CA THR A 122 -18.14 1.11 -11.18
C THR A 122 -17.84 0.37 -9.88
N LYS A 123 -16.83 0.79 -9.12
CA LYS A 123 -16.38 0.12 -7.89
C LYS A 123 -16.15 -1.38 -8.08
N LYS A 124 -15.42 -1.72 -9.13
CA LYS A 124 -15.00 -3.09 -9.42
C LYS A 124 -13.48 -3.16 -9.55
N PRO A 125 -12.83 -4.22 -9.06
CA PRO A 125 -11.41 -4.43 -9.34
C PRO A 125 -11.11 -4.25 -10.83
N GLU A 126 -9.90 -3.77 -11.17
CA GLU A 126 -9.48 -3.53 -12.57
C GLU A 126 -10.18 -2.35 -13.27
N SER A 127 -10.88 -1.49 -12.55
CA SER A 127 -11.62 -0.38 -13.18
C SER A 127 -10.72 0.78 -13.63
N TRP A 128 -9.53 0.92 -13.08
CA TRP A 128 -8.53 1.93 -13.42
C TRP A 128 -7.13 1.43 -13.12
N GLY A 129 -6.09 2.10 -13.63
CA GLY A 129 -4.70 1.64 -13.51
C GLY A 129 -4.19 1.68 -12.07
N GLY A 130 -3.96 2.86 -11.55
CA GLY A 130 -3.38 3.07 -10.23
C GLY A 130 -2.57 4.36 -10.15
N ILE A 131 -1.85 4.55 -9.05
CA ILE A 131 -0.90 5.65 -8.84
C ILE A 131 0.51 5.13 -9.14
N ILE A 132 1.13 5.64 -10.20
CA ILE A 132 2.41 5.15 -10.70
C ILE A 132 3.46 6.25 -10.56
N CYS A 133 4.33 6.12 -9.55
CA CYS A 133 5.39 7.09 -9.29
C CYS A 133 6.67 6.72 -10.05
N GLY A 134 7.19 7.68 -10.80
CA GLY A 134 8.31 7.50 -11.72
C GLY A 134 9.69 7.75 -11.07
N TYR A 135 10.72 7.61 -11.88
CA TYR A 135 12.13 7.72 -11.46
C TYR A 135 12.55 9.11 -10.95
N ASN A 136 11.75 10.14 -11.18
CA ASN A 136 12.01 11.50 -10.74
C ASN A 136 11.09 11.94 -9.60
N SER A 137 10.20 11.09 -9.14
CA SER A 137 9.31 11.38 -8.02
C SER A 137 10.12 11.46 -6.72
N GLU A 138 10.23 12.66 -6.14
CA GLU A 138 11.09 12.88 -4.97
C GLU A 138 10.37 12.60 -3.67
N GLU A 139 9.11 13.03 -3.55
CA GLU A 139 8.31 12.86 -2.34
C GLU A 139 6.88 12.43 -2.67
N VAL A 140 6.39 11.38 -2.02
CA VAL A 140 4.99 10.94 -2.09
C VAL A 140 4.46 10.68 -0.68
N VAL A 141 3.40 11.39 -0.33
CA VAL A 141 2.73 11.25 0.96
C VAL A 141 1.30 10.75 0.74
N LEU A 142 1.01 9.56 1.27
CA LEU A 142 -0.33 9.02 1.40
C LEU A 142 -0.64 8.90 2.89
N ASN A 143 -1.43 9.83 3.41
CA ASN A 143 -1.85 9.88 4.81
C ASN A 143 -3.37 9.87 4.88
N HIS A 144 -3.97 8.90 5.57
CA HIS A 144 -5.41 8.66 5.58
C HIS A 144 -6.00 8.62 4.16
N VAL A 145 -5.51 7.68 3.34
CA VAL A 145 -5.96 7.50 1.96
C VAL A 145 -6.75 6.19 1.85
N ASP A 146 -7.92 6.27 1.24
CA ASP A 146 -8.73 5.12 0.82
C ASP A 146 -8.50 4.91 -0.68
N LEU A 147 -7.91 3.77 -1.09
CA LEU A 147 -7.55 3.47 -2.48
C LEU A 147 -8.09 2.10 -2.90
N GLY A 148 -9.04 2.10 -3.81
CA GLY A 148 -9.68 0.87 -4.25
C GLY A 148 -9.93 0.77 -5.75
N TYR A 149 -10.16 -0.48 -6.20
CA TYR A 149 -10.63 -0.85 -7.53
C TYR A 149 -9.64 -0.60 -8.67
N ALA A 150 -8.37 -0.41 -8.34
CA ALA A 150 -7.27 -0.24 -9.30
C ALA A 150 -6.76 -1.59 -9.84
N GLY A 151 -5.72 -1.52 -10.67
CA GLY A 151 -4.98 -2.69 -11.16
C GLY A 151 -5.30 -3.09 -12.59
N ALA A 152 -5.91 -2.20 -13.38
CA ALA A 152 -6.20 -2.46 -14.79
C ALA A 152 -4.92 -2.75 -15.60
N THR A 153 -5.08 -3.59 -16.59
CA THR A 153 -4.00 -3.90 -17.54
C THR A 153 -3.71 -2.70 -18.45
N PRO A 154 -2.47 -2.18 -18.49
CA PRO A 154 -2.14 -1.05 -19.33
C PRO A 154 -2.24 -1.41 -20.81
N THR A 155 -2.36 -0.40 -21.65
CA THR A 155 -2.25 -0.49 -23.11
C THR A 155 -0.94 0.15 -23.57
N GLU A 156 -0.61 0.01 -24.86
CA GLU A 156 0.54 0.72 -25.47
C GLU A 156 0.40 2.25 -25.37
N SER A 157 -0.83 2.76 -25.18
CA SER A 157 -1.11 4.18 -25.00
C SER A 157 -1.06 4.64 -23.53
N SER A 158 -0.95 3.74 -22.58
CA SER A 158 -0.84 4.08 -21.16
C SER A 158 0.46 4.83 -20.89
N ILE A 159 0.39 5.86 -20.05
CA ILE A 159 1.55 6.74 -19.75
C ILE A 159 2.66 5.93 -19.07
N SER A 160 2.30 5.06 -18.13
CA SER A 160 3.25 4.20 -17.43
C SER A 160 4.02 3.27 -18.39
N PHE A 161 3.33 2.72 -19.38
CA PHE A 161 3.94 1.86 -20.39
C PHE A 161 4.89 2.65 -21.31
N GLN A 162 4.44 3.78 -21.84
CA GLN A 162 5.25 4.62 -22.73
C GLN A 162 6.52 5.14 -22.06
N ASN A 163 6.43 5.48 -20.78
CA ASN A 163 7.57 5.94 -19.97
C ASN A 163 8.37 4.79 -19.33
N LYS A 164 7.98 3.52 -19.53
CA LYS A 164 8.64 2.32 -18.98
C LYS A 164 8.79 2.38 -17.47
N LEU A 165 7.75 2.84 -16.77
CA LEU A 165 7.81 3.07 -15.33
C LEU A 165 7.65 1.78 -14.53
N PHE A 166 6.86 0.83 -15.02
CA PHE A 166 6.57 -0.40 -14.28
C PHE A 166 6.87 -1.67 -15.10
N LYS A 167 6.24 -1.84 -16.25
CA LYS A 167 6.44 -2.99 -17.12
C LYS A 167 6.80 -2.55 -18.52
N THR A 168 7.57 -3.38 -19.22
CA THR A 168 7.92 -3.18 -20.63
C THR A 168 6.97 -3.94 -21.56
N THR A 169 6.01 -4.68 -21.00
CA THR A 169 5.00 -5.46 -21.71
C THR A 169 3.62 -5.15 -21.15
N ILE A 170 2.60 -5.30 -21.98
CA ILE A 170 1.19 -5.07 -21.63
C ILE A 170 0.45 -6.32 -21.15
N ASP A 171 1.16 -7.32 -20.65
CA ASP A 171 0.64 -8.63 -20.31
C ASP A 171 0.32 -8.82 -18.82
N GLY A 172 -0.19 -7.82 -18.20
CA GLY A 172 -0.63 -7.89 -16.80
C GLY A 172 -0.92 -6.54 -16.18
N GLY A 173 -1.79 -6.51 -15.19
CA GLY A 173 -2.20 -5.28 -14.50
C GLY A 173 -1.04 -4.57 -13.82
N VAL A 174 -1.18 -3.28 -13.63
CA VAL A 174 -0.30 -2.48 -12.79
C VAL A 174 -0.72 -2.63 -11.31
N PRO A 175 0.18 -2.41 -10.33
CA PRO A 175 -0.21 -2.33 -8.93
C PRO A 175 -1.07 -1.09 -8.66
N ALA A 176 -1.85 -1.12 -7.58
CA ALA A 176 -2.62 0.06 -7.19
C ALA A 176 -1.71 1.25 -6.83
N PHE A 177 -0.56 0.96 -6.22
CA PHE A 177 0.49 1.95 -5.97
C PHE A 177 1.87 1.40 -6.35
N HIS A 178 2.61 2.16 -7.12
CA HIS A 178 4.00 1.85 -7.52
C HIS A 178 4.95 3.01 -7.21
N PHE A 179 6.16 2.69 -6.72
CA PHE A 179 7.22 3.67 -6.51
C PHE A 179 8.58 3.10 -6.95
N CYS A 180 9.35 3.87 -7.75
CA CYS A 180 10.60 3.37 -8.33
C CYS A 180 11.83 4.28 -8.20
N ASN A 181 11.72 5.48 -7.64
CA ASN A 181 12.89 6.35 -7.46
C ASN A 181 13.73 5.89 -6.25
N VAL A 182 14.91 5.32 -6.51
CA VAL A 182 15.84 4.84 -5.46
C VAL A 182 16.20 5.92 -4.42
N ASN A 183 16.25 7.18 -4.85
CA ASN A 183 16.59 8.32 -4.00
C ASN A 183 15.37 9.07 -3.45
N GLY A 184 14.19 8.75 -3.95
CA GLY A 184 12.95 9.38 -3.53
C GLY A 184 12.43 8.82 -2.21
N LYS A 185 11.41 9.48 -1.68
CA LYS A 185 10.79 9.14 -0.39
C LYS A 185 9.29 8.94 -0.54
N PHE A 186 8.76 8.03 0.24
CA PHE A 186 7.31 7.87 0.33
C PHE A 186 6.86 7.50 1.74
N VAL A 187 5.62 7.79 2.04
CA VAL A 187 4.93 7.31 3.23
C VAL A 187 3.54 6.81 2.88
N MET A 188 3.15 5.73 3.52
CA MET A 188 1.76 5.30 3.68
C MET A 188 1.47 5.21 5.16
N ALA A 189 0.58 6.07 5.65
CA ALA A 189 0.17 6.11 7.05
C ALA A 189 -1.35 6.13 7.13
N ASP A 190 -1.94 5.27 7.98
CA ASP A 190 -3.39 5.20 8.19
C ASP A 190 -4.20 5.01 6.88
N CYS A 191 -3.67 4.28 5.91
CA CYS A 191 -4.29 4.07 4.61
C CYS A 191 -5.12 2.79 4.57
N PHE A 192 -6.17 2.79 3.74
CA PHE A 192 -6.96 1.61 3.40
C PHE A 192 -6.85 1.32 1.91
N LEU A 193 -6.10 0.28 1.54
CA LEU A 193 -5.98 -0.19 0.16
C LEU A 193 -6.80 -1.47 0.02
N HIS A 194 -7.75 -1.49 -0.93
CA HIS A 194 -8.70 -2.59 -0.99
C HIS A 194 -9.21 -2.91 -2.40
N ASP A 195 -9.70 -4.12 -2.61
CA ASP A 195 -10.37 -4.57 -3.84
C ASP A 195 -9.60 -4.23 -5.13
N ASN A 196 -8.28 -4.25 -5.10
CA ASN A 196 -7.45 -4.02 -6.27
C ASN A 196 -7.15 -5.33 -7.01
N TYR A 197 -7.16 -5.27 -8.34
CA TYR A 197 -7.09 -6.47 -9.18
C TYR A 197 -5.74 -7.18 -9.16
N ASN A 198 -4.65 -6.43 -8.96
CA ASN A 198 -3.29 -6.94 -8.92
C ASN A 198 -2.66 -6.71 -7.54
N ASP A 199 -1.34 -6.49 -7.46
CA ASP A 199 -0.67 -6.12 -6.22
C ASP A 199 -1.22 -4.80 -5.66
N GLN A 200 -1.37 -4.71 -4.34
CA GLN A 200 -1.73 -3.44 -3.73
C GLN A 200 -0.58 -2.43 -3.90
N THR A 201 0.64 -2.87 -3.63
CA THR A 201 1.82 -2.02 -3.74
C THR A 201 2.99 -2.76 -4.39
N TYR A 202 3.85 -2.00 -5.10
CA TYR A 202 5.04 -2.53 -5.73
C TYR A 202 6.18 -1.50 -5.67
N PHE A 203 7.26 -1.85 -5.00
CA PHE A 203 8.39 -0.97 -4.78
C PHE A 203 9.64 -1.50 -5.49
N THR A 204 10.23 -0.71 -6.37
CA THR A 204 11.50 -0.99 -7.06
C THR A 204 12.56 0.04 -6.74
N GLY A 205 12.39 0.75 -5.64
CA GLY A 205 13.28 1.76 -5.11
C GLY A 205 12.58 2.63 -4.08
N GLY A 206 13.33 3.45 -3.37
CA GLY A 206 12.84 4.49 -2.47
C GLY A 206 13.06 4.24 -0.99
N GLN A 207 12.98 5.33 -0.26
CA GLN A 207 13.02 5.36 1.19
C GLN A 207 11.59 5.52 1.71
N GLY A 208 11.10 4.59 2.50
CA GLY A 208 9.69 4.61 2.87
C GLY A 208 9.38 4.14 4.28
N VAL A 209 8.26 4.64 4.80
CA VAL A 209 7.61 4.12 6.00
C VAL A 209 6.16 3.75 5.67
N ILE A 210 5.73 2.57 6.07
CA ILE A 210 4.38 2.03 5.84
C ILE A 210 3.86 1.55 7.18
N TYR A 211 2.86 2.25 7.74
CA TYR A 211 2.38 1.90 9.06
C TYR A 211 0.91 2.25 9.28
N ASP A 212 0.28 1.55 10.20
CA ASP A 212 -1.11 1.72 10.61
C ASP A 212 -2.10 1.59 9.43
N CYS A 213 -1.69 0.86 8.37
CA CYS A 213 -2.49 0.67 7.16
C CYS A 213 -3.26 -0.65 7.19
N ILE A 214 -4.36 -0.68 6.44
CA ILE A 214 -5.12 -1.89 6.15
C ILE A 214 -5.00 -2.19 4.65
N PHE A 215 -4.53 -3.38 4.32
CA PHE A 215 -4.46 -3.92 2.96
C PHE A 215 -5.44 -5.09 2.86
N ALA A 216 -6.52 -4.93 2.11
CA ALA A 216 -7.57 -5.93 2.02
C ALA A 216 -7.82 -6.39 0.59
N ASP A 217 -8.04 -7.69 0.42
CA ASP A 217 -8.55 -8.28 -0.82
C ASP A 217 -7.74 -7.97 -2.09
N SER A 218 -6.40 -7.99 -2.00
CA SER A 218 -5.54 -7.80 -3.16
C SER A 218 -5.59 -8.96 -4.14
N GLY A 219 -5.61 -8.68 -5.43
CA GLY A 219 -5.48 -9.64 -6.51
C GLY A 219 -6.72 -10.46 -6.82
N ASN A 220 -6.70 -11.02 -8.03
CA ASN A 220 -7.66 -12.05 -8.44
C ASN A 220 -7.03 -13.46 -8.32
N ALA A 221 -7.80 -14.50 -8.61
CA ALA A 221 -7.38 -15.89 -8.47
C ALA A 221 -6.28 -16.34 -9.45
N ALA A 222 -5.97 -15.57 -10.50
CA ALA A 222 -5.08 -16.02 -11.57
C ALA A 222 -3.60 -15.73 -11.30
N ASP A 223 -3.23 -14.47 -11.27
CA ASP A 223 -1.84 -14.02 -11.10
C ASP A 223 -1.76 -12.69 -10.33
N GLY A 224 -0.68 -12.48 -9.59
CA GLY A 224 -0.50 -11.27 -8.76
C GLY A 224 -1.23 -11.32 -7.44
N GLY A 225 -1.41 -10.17 -6.81
CA GLY A 225 -2.15 -9.99 -5.57
C GLY A 225 -1.32 -10.15 -4.32
N GLU A 226 -0.08 -9.71 -4.35
CA GLU A 226 0.67 -9.38 -3.15
C GLU A 226 0.12 -8.09 -2.52
N ALA A 227 0.07 -8.03 -1.17
CA ALA A 227 -0.26 -6.75 -0.53
C ALA A 227 0.95 -5.80 -0.59
N ILE A 228 2.11 -6.24 -0.17
CA ILE A 228 3.34 -5.45 -0.21
C ILE A 228 4.43 -6.24 -0.95
N ASN A 229 4.77 -5.77 -2.16
CA ASN A 229 5.77 -6.38 -3.03
C ASN A 229 7.00 -5.45 -3.14
N VAL A 230 8.13 -5.92 -2.63
CA VAL A 230 9.38 -5.15 -2.55
C VAL A 230 10.47 -5.81 -3.40
N LYS A 231 11.17 -4.99 -4.17
CA LYS A 231 12.34 -5.37 -4.96
C LYS A 231 13.59 -4.65 -4.44
N ALA A 232 14.70 -4.75 -5.18
CA ALA A 232 15.93 -4.03 -4.84
C ALA A 232 15.73 -2.50 -4.81
N GLY A 233 16.64 -1.79 -4.16
CA GLY A 233 16.70 -0.32 -4.14
C GLY A 233 15.90 0.34 -3.04
N CYS A 234 15.33 -0.42 -2.11
CA CYS A 234 14.47 0.14 -1.07
C CYS A 234 15.15 0.25 0.30
N LYS A 235 14.73 1.24 1.09
CA LYS A 235 14.96 1.33 2.54
C LYS A 235 13.61 1.52 3.22
N LEU A 236 13.16 0.55 4.03
CA LEU A 236 11.77 0.52 4.50
C LEU A 236 11.64 0.17 5.97
N ASP A 237 10.74 0.88 6.66
CA ASP A 237 10.10 0.40 7.88
C ASP A 237 8.63 0.09 7.60
N VAL A 238 8.20 -1.14 7.88
CA VAL A 238 6.83 -1.62 7.63
C VAL A 238 6.27 -2.19 8.93
N ALA A 239 5.35 -1.48 9.55
CA ALA A 239 4.94 -1.78 10.91
C ALA A 239 3.46 -1.56 11.19
N ASN A 240 2.91 -2.37 12.09
CA ASN A 240 1.56 -2.17 12.64
C ASN A 240 0.45 -2.17 11.57
N ASN A 241 0.64 -2.89 10.46
CA ASN A 241 -0.35 -2.99 9.40
C ASN A 241 -1.22 -4.23 9.58
N ILE A 242 -2.46 -4.17 9.08
CA ILE A 242 -3.34 -5.31 8.91
C ILE A 242 -3.35 -5.70 7.43
N ILE A 243 -3.02 -6.94 7.11
CA ILE A 243 -3.11 -7.48 5.77
C ILE A 243 -4.13 -8.62 5.78
N TYR A 244 -5.23 -8.43 5.07
CA TYR A 244 -6.32 -9.37 5.00
C TYR A 244 -6.49 -9.92 3.58
N ASN A 245 -6.53 -11.25 3.46
CA ASN A 245 -6.96 -11.98 2.27
C ASN A 245 -6.23 -11.55 0.97
N ALA A 246 -4.92 -11.32 1.06
CA ALA A 246 -4.09 -11.16 -0.14
C ALA A 246 -4.13 -12.47 -0.96
N CYS A 247 -4.34 -12.34 -2.28
CA CYS A 247 -4.47 -13.51 -3.16
C CYS A 247 -3.22 -14.40 -3.11
N THR A 248 -2.04 -13.80 -3.18
CA THR A 248 -0.77 -14.53 -3.21
C THR A 248 -0.03 -14.41 -1.87
N ASN A 249 0.62 -13.31 -1.58
CA ASN A 249 1.33 -13.13 -0.31
C ASN A 249 0.94 -11.80 0.35
N ALA A 250 0.97 -11.75 1.67
CA ALA A 250 0.95 -10.49 2.37
C ALA A 250 2.22 -9.69 2.06
N PHE A 251 3.37 -10.34 2.17
CA PHE A 251 4.66 -9.76 1.86
C PHE A 251 5.41 -10.61 0.83
N LYS A 252 5.89 -10.00 -0.24
CA LYS A 252 6.90 -10.55 -1.13
C LYS A 252 8.12 -9.66 -1.10
N LEU A 253 9.19 -10.14 -0.49
CA LEU A 253 10.40 -9.37 -0.23
C LEU A 253 11.57 -9.96 -1.03
N SER A 254 12.23 -9.12 -1.82
CA SER A 254 13.18 -9.57 -2.83
C SER A 254 14.24 -8.53 -3.11
N ASN A 255 15.44 -8.95 -3.49
CA ASN A 255 16.46 -8.11 -4.10
C ASN A 255 16.50 -8.26 -5.63
N SER A 256 15.41 -8.72 -6.25
CA SER A 256 15.32 -8.79 -7.71
C SER A 256 15.51 -7.39 -8.32
N GLY A 257 16.35 -7.30 -9.34
CA GLY A 257 16.66 -6.04 -10.02
C GLY A 257 17.83 -5.26 -9.41
N ASN A 258 18.54 -5.81 -8.41
CA ASN A 258 19.76 -5.18 -7.91
C ASN A 258 20.84 -5.09 -9.01
N SER A 259 21.63 -4.04 -8.97
CA SER A 259 22.70 -3.77 -9.92
C SER A 259 23.75 -2.85 -9.26
N GLU A 260 24.75 -2.44 -9.99
CA GLU A 260 25.74 -1.44 -9.51
C GLU A 260 25.09 -0.11 -9.09
N THR A 261 23.94 0.24 -9.71
CA THR A 261 23.23 1.50 -9.43
C THR A 261 21.99 1.33 -8.58
N ILE A 262 21.50 0.09 -8.40
CA ILE A 262 20.34 -0.24 -7.58
C ILE A 262 20.80 -1.11 -6.40
N PRO A 263 20.88 -0.56 -5.17
CA PRO A 263 21.42 -1.28 -4.03
C PRO A 263 20.50 -2.38 -3.54
N LEU A 264 21.02 -3.26 -2.71
CA LEU A 264 20.20 -4.23 -1.97
C LEU A 264 19.23 -3.49 -1.04
N THR A 265 18.05 -4.05 -0.89
CA THR A 265 17.03 -3.51 0.00
C THR A 265 17.41 -3.75 1.46
N GLN A 266 17.22 -2.72 2.28
CA GLN A 266 17.29 -2.74 3.74
C GLN A 266 15.90 -2.52 4.30
N MET A 267 15.43 -3.38 5.20
CA MET A 267 14.07 -3.21 5.72
C MET A 267 13.84 -3.85 7.08
N THR A 268 12.90 -3.26 7.82
CA THR A 268 12.30 -3.86 9.00
C THR A 268 10.79 -4.08 8.79
N VAL A 269 10.30 -5.25 9.16
CA VAL A 269 8.89 -5.65 9.06
C VAL A 269 8.46 -6.20 10.42
N TYR A 270 7.66 -5.44 11.14
CA TYR A 270 7.38 -5.81 12.54
C TYR A 270 5.98 -5.43 13.01
N ASN A 271 5.48 -6.18 13.97
CA ASN A 271 4.17 -5.97 14.57
C ASN A 271 3.00 -5.87 13.55
N ASN A 272 3.07 -6.55 12.40
CA ASN A 272 1.97 -6.61 11.46
C ASN A 272 1.06 -7.82 11.76
N THR A 273 -0.25 -7.68 11.48
CA THR A 273 -1.24 -8.77 11.54
C THR A 273 -1.58 -9.21 10.12
N ILE A 274 -1.41 -10.49 9.81
CA ILE A 274 -1.58 -11.09 8.49
C ILE A 274 -2.65 -12.18 8.60
N VAL A 275 -3.76 -12.00 7.89
CA VAL A 275 -4.96 -12.84 8.04
C VAL A 275 -5.40 -13.40 6.69
N ASN A 276 -5.63 -14.70 6.61
CA ASN A 276 -6.24 -15.38 5.47
C ASN A 276 -5.52 -15.21 4.12
N CYS A 277 -4.24 -14.93 4.08
CA CYS A 277 -3.50 -14.73 2.84
C CYS A 277 -3.15 -16.05 2.13
N GLY A 278 -3.11 -16.03 0.78
CA GLY A 278 -2.64 -17.13 -0.06
C GLY A 278 -3.69 -18.15 -0.48
N TRP A 279 -4.91 -18.09 0.04
CA TRP A 279 -5.95 -19.08 -0.26
C TRP A 279 -6.63 -18.91 -1.61
N ARG A 280 -6.50 -17.76 -2.24
CA ARG A 280 -7.10 -17.47 -3.56
C ARG A 280 -6.15 -17.71 -4.74
N ARG A 281 -4.90 -18.04 -4.48
CA ARG A 281 -3.92 -18.35 -5.52
C ARG A 281 -4.20 -19.72 -6.13
N SER A 282 -4.54 -19.77 -7.41
CA SER A 282 -4.93 -20.97 -8.13
C SER A 282 -3.74 -21.86 -8.57
N LYS A 283 -2.52 -21.39 -8.49
CA LYS A 283 -1.34 -22.11 -9.03
C LYS A 283 -0.34 -22.49 -7.94
N ASN A 284 -0.11 -23.81 -7.91
CA ASN A 284 1.14 -24.47 -7.53
C ASN A 284 1.96 -23.85 -6.42
N LYS A 285 1.56 -24.03 -5.17
CA LYS A 285 2.47 -23.83 -4.02
C LYS A 285 2.99 -22.39 -3.85
N LYS A 286 2.54 -21.46 -4.68
CA LYS A 286 2.74 -20.01 -4.50
C LYS A 286 1.66 -19.48 -3.59
N GLY A 287 1.95 -18.40 -2.94
CA GLY A 287 1.02 -17.77 -2.01
C GLY A 287 1.26 -18.22 -0.58
N GLY A 288 0.75 -17.42 0.33
CA GLY A 288 0.90 -17.63 1.75
C GLY A 288 0.93 -16.34 2.52
N SER A 289 1.76 -16.28 3.54
CA SER A 289 1.93 -15.06 4.32
C SER A 289 3.13 -14.23 3.83
N ILE A 290 4.32 -14.79 3.90
CA ILE A 290 5.57 -14.06 3.65
C ILE A 290 6.48 -14.89 2.74
N TRP A 291 6.96 -14.26 1.66
CA TRP A 291 7.88 -14.84 0.70
C TRP A 291 9.17 -14.04 0.62
N LEU A 292 10.31 -14.68 0.88
CA LEU A 292 11.64 -14.09 0.84
C LEU A 292 12.46 -14.70 -0.30
N GLU A 293 13.07 -13.87 -1.17
CA GLU A 293 13.85 -14.36 -2.31
C GLU A 293 15.00 -13.42 -2.68
N LYS A 294 15.94 -13.93 -3.51
CA LYS A 294 17.02 -13.12 -4.10
C LYS A 294 17.93 -12.46 -3.07
N ALA A 295 18.37 -13.26 -2.10
CA ALA A 295 19.26 -12.82 -1.05
C ALA A 295 18.77 -11.56 -0.27
N ILE A 296 17.46 -11.41 -0.10
CA ILE A 296 16.93 -10.39 0.82
C ILE A 296 17.33 -10.73 2.25
N ALA A 297 17.72 -9.71 3.03
CA ALA A 297 18.14 -9.84 4.43
C ALA A 297 17.32 -8.90 5.35
N PRO A 298 16.05 -9.20 5.63
CA PRO A 298 15.22 -8.33 6.45
C PRO A 298 15.40 -8.57 7.95
N THR A 299 15.06 -7.55 8.75
CA THR A 299 14.58 -7.76 10.12
C THR A 299 13.05 -7.94 10.05
N LEU A 300 12.57 -9.15 10.33
CA LEU A 300 11.16 -9.54 10.20
C LEU A 300 10.74 -10.26 11.49
N VAL A 301 10.13 -9.52 12.41
CA VAL A 301 9.87 -9.97 13.77
C VAL A 301 8.52 -9.50 14.28
N ASN A 302 7.99 -10.19 15.30
CA ASN A 302 6.76 -9.81 16.01
C ASN A 302 5.49 -9.77 15.13
N ASN A 303 5.52 -10.32 13.92
CA ASN A 303 4.33 -10.38 13.08
C ASN A 303 3.42 -11.53 13.56
N LEU A 304 2.11 -11.35 13.43
CA LEU A 304 1.09 -12.34 13.73
C LEU A 304 0.49 -12.83 12.42
N VAL A 305 0.64 -14.12 12.15
CA VAL A 305 0.12 -14.82 10.96
C VAL A 305 -1.04 -15.69 11.39
N TYR A 306 -2.24 -15.40 10.90
CA TYR A 306 -3.50 -16.04 11.29
C TYR A 306 -4.18 -16.71 10.09
N ASP A 307 -4.37 -18.01 10.14
CA ASP A 307 -5.06 -18.81 9.10
C ASP A 307 -4.61 -18.51 7.66
N CYS A 308 -3.32 -18.24 7.47
CA CYS A 308 -2.73 -18.12 6.14
C CYS A 308 -2.40 -19.50 5.58
N ARG A 309 -2.38 -19.61 4.23
CA ARG A 309 -2.13 -20.89 3.57
C ARG A 309 -0.76 -21.48 3.89
N PHE A 310 0.26 -20.63 3.98
CA PHE A 310 1.62 -21.01 4.35
C PHE A 310 2.17 -20.02 5.39
N GLY A 311 3.20 -20.44 6.11
CA GLY A 311 4.01 -19.55 6.95
C GLY A 311 5.05 -18.78 6.14
N LEU A 312 6.19 -18.49 6.76
CA LEU A 312 7.34 -17.85 6.11
C LEU A 312 8.04 -18.82 5.18
N LYS A 313 8.25 -18.45 3.92
CA LYS A 313 8.80 -19.31 2.86
C LYS A 313 9.86 -18.61 2.02
N GLN A 314 10.67 -19.42 1.33
CA GLN A 314 11.63 -19.01 0.32
C GLN A 314 11.68 -20.01 -0.84
N PRO A 315 12.20 -19.67 -2.04
CA PRO A 315 12.44 -20.65 -3.10
C PRO A 315 13.64 -21.53 -2.77
N LYS A 316 13.70 -22.73 -3.39
CA LYS A 316 14.85 -23.67 -3.25
C LYS A 316 16.18 -23.07 -3.73
N LYS A 317 16.11 -22.20 -4.74
CA LYS A 317 17.27 -21.47 -5.28
C LYS A 317 17.01 -19.97 -5.14
N ASP A 318 18.06 -19.23 -4.91
CA ASP A 318 17.97 -17.78 -4.75
C ASP A 318 17.03 -17.35 -3.60
N GLY A 319 17.08 -18.03 -2.47
CA GLY A 319 16.34 -17.71 -1.25
C GLY A 319 16.81 -16.44 -0.57
N ALA A 320 16.41 -16.28 0.67
CA ALA A 320 16.87 -15.20 1.54
C ALA A 320 18.33 -15.40 1.97
N ASP A 321 19.00 -14.31 2.30
CA ASP A 321 20.26 -14.32 3.04
C ASP A 321 19.93 -14.44 4.54
N LEU A 322 19.82 -15.67 5.03
CA LEU A 322 19.46 -15.94 6.42
C LEU A 322 20.58 -15.64 7.41
N GLU A 323 21.83 -15.60 6.96
CA GLU A 323 22.97 -15.26 7.81
C GLU A 323 22.91 -13.81 8.28
N HIS A 324 22.45 -12.90 7.42
CA HIS A 324 22.31 -11.48 7.71
C HIS A 324 20.89 -11.04 8.04
N SER A 325 19.95 -12.00 8.14
CA SER A 325 18.54 -11.74 8.46
C SER A 325 18.24 -11.98 9.93
N ARG A 326 17.24 -11.27 10.44
CA ARG A 326 16.54 -11.64 11.68
C ARG A 326 15.08 -11.92 11.36
N VAL A 327 14.67 -13.19 11.27
CA VAL A 327 13.33 -13.58 10.82
C VAL A 327 12.48 -14.24 11.90
N ALA A 328 12.85 -14.02 13.16
CA ALA A 328 12.12 -14.52 14.34
C ALA A 328 12.36 -13.60 15.56
N PRO A 329 11.45 -13.60 16.58
CA PRO A 329 10.23 -14.41 16.66
C PRO A 329 9.07 -13.82 15.86
N ASN A 330 8.21 -14.70 15.32
CA ASN A 330 6.89 -14.36 14.80
C ASN A 330 5.84 -15.31 15.41
N TYR A 331 4.57 -14.97 15.29
CA TYR A 331 3.45 -15.74 15.84
C TYR A 331 2.65 -16.37 14.71
N TYR A 332 2.45 -17.68 14.73
CA TYR A 332 1.75 -18.43 13.69
C TYR A 332 0.57 -19.20 14.31
N PHE A 333 -0.62 -18.94 13.81
CA PHE A 333 -1.84 -19.59 14.22
C PHE A 333 -2.57 -20.22 13.04
N ALA A 334 -3.03 -21.45 13.20
CA ALA A 334 -3.94 -22.13 12.30
C ALA A 334 -5.10 -22.75 13.05
N SER A 335 -6.33 -22.45 12.62
CA SER A 335 -7.55 -22.96 13.27
C SER A 335 -7.91 -24.37 12.83
N THR A 336 -7.30 -24.90 11.76
CA THR A 336 -7.59 -26.21 11.16
C THR A 336 -6.35 -27.09 11.08
N GLU A 337 -6.56 -28.42 11.07
CA GLU A 337 -5.44 -29.37 10.89
C GLU A 337 -4.76 -29.22 9.52
N THR A 338 -5.53 -28.96 8.47
CA THR A 338 -4.99 -28.68 7.15
C THR A 338 -4.13 -27.43 7.16
N GLY A 339 -4.60 -26.36 7.83
CA GLY A 339 -3.84 -25.13 8.01
C GLY A 339 -2.53 -25.35 8.75
N VAL A 340 -2.53 -26.09 9.85
CA VAL A 340 -1.30 -26.47 10.58
C VAL A 340 -0.32 -27.22 9.68
N LYS A 341 -0.80 -28.24 8.96
CA LYS A 341 0.04 -29.03 8.03
C LYS A 341 0.61 -28.18 6.91
N GLN A 342 -0.17 -27.31 6.30
CA GLN A 342 0.28 -26.45 5.20
C GLN A 342 1.21 -25.34 5.66
N MET A 343 0.98 -24.76 6.83
CA MET A 343 1.86 -23.72 7.38
C MET A 343 3.29 -24.24 7.57
N ALA A 344 3.45 -25.52 7.93
CA ALA A 344 4.74 -26.20 8.08
C ALA A 344 5.16 -27.02 6.86
N LYS A 345 4.34 -27.07 5.79
CA LYS A 345 4.60 -27.91 4.61
C LYS A 345 5.77 -27.35 3.78
N ASP A 346 6.45 -28.28 3.10
CA ASP A 346 7.67 -28.01 2.35
C ASP A 346 8.80 -27.50 3.26
N ALA A 347 9.22 -28.33 4.21
CA ALA A 347 10.29 -28.01 5.18
C ALA A 347 11.54 -27.40 4.52
N ASP A 348 11.84 -27.80 3.26
CA ASP A 348 12.95 -27.25 2.48
C ASP A 348 12.74 -25.79 2.04
N LEU A 349 11.48 -25.31 2.02
CA LEU A 349 11.11 -23.96 1.59
C LEU A 349 10.63 -23.09 2.75
N SER A 350 10.24 -23.71 3.86
CA SER A 350 9.78 -23.01 5.06
C SER A 350 10.97 -22.56 5.90
N ILE A 351 10.85 -21.34 6.45
CA ILE A 351 11.83 -20.77 7.37
C ILE A 351 11.18 -20.79 8.76
N TRP A 352 11.78 -21.53 9.69
CA TRP A 352 11.31 -21.66 11.06
C TRP A 352 12.42 -21.44 12.06
N SER A 353 12.08 -20.87 13.20
CA SER A 353 12.95 -20.70 14.36
C SER A 353 12.30 -21.31 15.59
N ASP A 354 13.12 -21.75 16.53
CA ASP A 354 12.64 -22.18 17.86
C ASP A 354 12.14 -20.98 18.70
N LEU A 355 12.45 -19.77 18.26
CA LEU A 355 11.90 -18.54 18.87
C LEU A 355 10.48 -18.21 18.40
N ASP A 356 10.01 -18.83 17.32
CA ASP A 356 8.66 -18.60 16.82
C ASP A 356 7.59 -19.22 17.73
N ILE A 357 6.49 -18.49 17.92
CA ILE A 357 5.33 -19.01 18.65
C ILE A 357 4.41 -19.71 17.66
N LYS A 358 4.29 -21.03 17.80
CA LYS A 358 3.49 -21.89 16.92
C LYS A 358 3.03 -23.13 17.63
N SER A 359 1.95 -23.75 17.15
CA SER A 359 1.47 -25.05 17.65
C SER A 359 1.31 -26.05 16.52
N SER A 360 1.55 -27.33 16.83
CA SER A 360 1.20 -28.47 15.97
C SER A 360 -0.26 -28.92 16.12
N VAL A 361 -1.02 -28.29 17.01
CA VAL A 361 -2.42 -28.61 17.29
C VAL A 361 -3.31 -27.47 16.77
N ALA A 362 -4.25 -27.81 15.89
CA ALA A 362 -5.20 -26.86 15.33
C ALA A 362 -6.01 -26.15 16.42
N GLY A 363 -6.18 -24.84 16.28
CA GLY A 363 -6.91 -24.00 17.22
C GLY A 363 -6.17 -23.67 18.52
N GLN A 364 -5.05 -24.33 18.79
CA GLN A 364 -4.22 -24.01 19.95
C GLN A 364 -3.46 -22.70 19.74
N LEU A 365 -3.24 -21.95 20.81
CA LEU A 365 -2.62 -20.62 20.76
C LEU A 365 -3.41 -19.61 19.91
N ASN A 366 -4.75 -19.66 20.02
CA ASN A 366 -5.58 -18.62 19.36
C ASN A 366 -5.21 -17.24 19.89
N PRO A 367 -4.88 -16.28 19.03
CA PRO A 367 -4.51 -14.92 19.45
C PRO A 367 -5.69 -14.12 20.03
N LEU A 368 -6.93 -14.61 19.93
CA LEU A 368 -8.11 -14.02 20.55
C LEU A 368 -8.33 -12.56 20.12
N PHE A 369 -8.61 -12.33 18.85
CA PHE A 369 -8.99 -10.99 18.36
C PHE A 369 -10.25 -10.48 19.08
N LYS A 370 -10.33 -9.16 19.29
CA LYS A 370 -11.47 -8.54 19.99
C LYS A 370 -12.76 -8.65 19.21
N ASN A 371 -12.71 -8.45 17.90
CA ASN A 371 -13.87 -8.58 17.02
C ASN A 371 -13.43 -9.01 15.61
N PHE A 372 -13.32 -10.30 15.40
CA PHE A 372 -13.10 -10.87 14.07
C PHE A 372 -13.86 -12.19 13.94
N LYS A 373 -14.59 -12.34 12.86
CA LYS A 373 -15.29 -13.57 12.51
C LYS A 373 -14.78 -14.09 11.18
N GLN A 374 -14.18 -15.28 11.21
CA GLN A 374 -13.77 -15.98 10.00
C GLN A 374 -14.96 -16.17 9.05
N SER A 375 -14.79 -15.82 7.76
CA SER A 375 -15.83 -16.04 6.76
C SER A 375 -16.00 -17.51 6.43
N ASP A 376 -17.23 -18.01 6.45
CA ASP A 376 -17.56 -19.37 6.03
C ASP A 376 -17.32 -19.60 4.51
N LYS A 377 -17.15 -18.52 3.74
CA LYS A 377 -16.81 -18.59 2.31
C LYS A 377 -15.33 -18.82 2.07
N MET A 378 -14.48 -18.60 3.07
CA MET A 378 -13.04 -18.86 2.98
C MET A 378 -12.77 -20.34 3.25
N ASN A 379 -12.36 -21.09 2.24
CA ASN A 379 -12.00 -22.50 2.41
C ASN A 379 -10.56 -22.65 2.90
N ILE A 380 -10.35 -22.47 4.20
CA ILE A 380 -9.04 -22.65 4.86
C ILE A 380 -8.66 -24.12 5.11
N ASN A 381 -9.45 -25.06 4.58
CA ASN A 381 -9.16 -26.49 4.59
C ASN A 381 -8.71 -27.03 3.23
N CYS A 382 -8.58 -26.20 2.20
CA CYS A 382 -8.13 -26.63 0.89
C CYS A 382 -6.74 -27.25 0.95
N GLU A 383 -6.54 -28.33 0.21
CA GLU A 383 -5.22 -28.86 -0.06
C GLU A 383 -4.41 -27.91 -0.98
N VAL A 384 -3.08 -28.10 -1.00
CA VAL A 384 -2.14 -27.21 -1.69
C VAL A 384 -2.42 -27.04 -3.18
N ASP A 385 -2.86 -28.12 -3.83
CA ASP A 385 -3.05 -28.16 -5.27
C ASP A 385 -4.50 -27.86 -5.70
N ASP A 386 -5.40 -27.69 -4.74
CA ASP A 386 -6.80 -27.37 -5.03
C ASP A 386 -6.96 -25.89 -5.48
N VAL A 387 -7.94 -25.67 -6.34
CA VAL A 387 -8.36 -24.31 -6.70
C VAL A 387 -8.99 -23.66 -5.50
N GLN A 388 -8.54 -22.45 -5.23
CA GLN A 388 -8.93 -21.71 -4.06
C GLN A 388 -10.19 -20.86 -4.27
N ASN A 389 -10.57 -20.14 -3.24
CA ASN A 389 -11.69 -19.23 -3.25
C ASN A 389 -11.43 -18.11 -4.29
N GLY A 390 -12.08 -18.12 -5.42
CA GLY A 390 -11.78 -17.27 -6.56
C GLY A 390 -11.90 -15.77 -6.29
N ALA A 391 -13.07 -15.32 -5.84
CA ALA A 391 -13.35 -13.91 -5.65
C ALA A 391 -12.85 -13.40 -4.29
N PRO A 392 -12.43 -12.11 -4.20
CA PRO A 392 -12.22 -11.44 -2.92
C PRO A 392 -13.45 -11.50 -2.03
N LEU A 393 -13.24 -11.50 -0.72
CA LEU A 393 -14.29 -11.40 0.28
C LEU A 393 -14.24 -10.01 0.88
N ALA A 394 -15.36 -9.30 0.91
CA ALA A 394 -15.41 -7.95 1.41
C ALA A 394 -14.84 -7.86 2.85
N PHE A 395 -13.91 -6.94 3.03
CA PHE A 395 -13.38 -6.60 4.34
C PHE A 395 -14.44 -5.85 5.15
N ASP A 396 -14.70 -6.32 6.36
CA ASP A 396 -15.63 -5.64 7.27
C ASP A 396 -14.84 -4.65 8.14
N ARG A 397 -15.03 -3.36 7.92
CA ARG A 397 -14.36 -2.29 8.66
C ARG A 397 -14.72 -2.23 10.14
N SER A 398 -15.74 -2.99 10.59
CA SER A 398 -16.05 -3.13 12.00
C SER A 398 -15.19 -4.17 12.73
N TRP A 399 -14.42 -4.97 12.00
CA TRP A 399 -13.50 -5.92 12.62
C TRP A 399 -12.43 -5.21 13.43
N ASN A 400 -12.06 -5.84 14.55
CA ASN A 400 -11.02 -5.36 15.44
C ASN A 400 -10.01 -6.49 15.68
N PHE A 401 -8.86 -6.38 15.03
CA PHE A 401 -7.76 -7.34 15.13
C PHE A 401 -6.85 -7.09 16.33
N ASN A 402 -7.14 -6.09 17.17
CA ASN A 402 -6.50 -6.01 18.48
C ASN A 402 -6.79 -7.27 19.28
N VAL A 403 -5.77 -7.80 19.94
CA VAL A 403 -5.94 -9.00 20.78
C VAL A 403 -6.53 -8.67 22.15
N GLN A 404 -7.27 -9.61 22.71
CA GLN A 404 -7.84 -9.49 24.07
C GLN A 404 -6.75 -9.57 25.14
N ASN A 405 -7.04 -9.10 26.36
CA ASN A 405 -6.08 -9.10 27.47
C ASN A 405 -5.62 -10.50 27.92
N SER A 406 -6.37 -11.54 27.57
CA SER A 406 -6.01 -12.94 27.83
C SER A 406 -5.22 -13.60 26.69
N SER A 407 -4.89 -12.86 25.66
CA SER A 407 -4.24 -13.41 24.47
C SER A 407 -2.80 -13.86 24.76
N PRO A 408 -2.40 -15.04 24.27
CA PRO A 408 -1.01 -15.47 24.31
C PRO A 408 -0.10 -14.64 23.39
N ALA A 409 -0.65 -13.84 22.49
CA ALA A 409 0.11 -12.98 21.57
C ALA A 409 0.53 -11.63 22.18
N LEU A 410 0.21 -11.36 23.45
CA LEU A 410 0.56 -10.10 24.13
C LEU A 410 2.04 -9.98 24.51
N SER A 411 2.80 -11.06 24.50
CA SER A 411 4.20 -11.08 24.91
C SER A 411 4.99 -12.17 24.19
N GLY A 412 6.32 -12.09 24.25
CA GLY A 412 7.22 -13.06 23.63
C GLY A 412 7.91 -12.51 22.39
N GLY A 413 7.52 -11.35 21.93
CA GLY A 413 8.24 -10.63 20.88
C GLY A 413 9.47 -9.88 21.42
N VAL A 414 10.18 -9.23 20.53
CA VAL A 414 11.46 -8.55 20.78
C VAL A 414 11.37 -7.06 20.45
N THR A 415 12.18 -6.26 21.16
CA THR A 415 12.28 -4.80 20.92
C THR A 415 13.72 -4.34 20.71
N ASP A 416 14.68 -5.26 20.75
CA ASP A 416 16.12 -5.03 20.67
C ASP A 416 16.64 -5.03 19.21
N PHE A 417 15.96 -4.32 18.33
CA PHE A 417 16.39 -4.11 16.94
C PHE A 417 16.23 -2.65 16.53
N SER A 418 17.02 -2.23 15.56
CA SER A 418 16.98 -0.87 15.02
C SER A 418 16.03 -0.82 13.83
N ARG A 419 15.15 0.18 13.81
CA ARG A 419 14.39 0.57 12.62
C ARG A 419 15.36 1.21 11.60
N ILE A 420 14.96 1.23 10.34
CA ILE A 420 15.70 1.96 9.28
C ILE A 420 15.63 3.47 9.53
N PHE A 421 14.47 3.96 9.96
CA PHE A 421 14.21 5.37 10.25
C PHE A 421 13.77 5.56 11.72
N PRO A 422 14.67 5.42 12.70
CA PRO A 422 14.33 5.47 14.12
C PRO A 422 13.79 6.84 14.56
N THR A 423 14.19 7.92 13.89
CA THR A 423 13.73 9.29 14.13
C THR A 423 12.66 9.76 13.11
N GLY A 424 12.18 8.86 12.26
CA GLY A 424 11.25 9.15 11.18
C GLY A 424 11.91 9.58 9.88
N LEU A 425 11.09 9.64 8.84
CA LEU A 425 11.45 10.07 7.50
C LEU A 425 10.87 11.46 7.25
N ALA A 426 11.71 12.44 6.91
CA ALA A 426 11.35 13.83 6.75
C ALA A 426 10.85 14.12 5.31
N PHE A 427 9.77 14.91 5.21
CA PHE A 427 9.20 15.39 3.95
C PHE A 427 9.28 16.91 3.89
N PHE A 428 9.91 17.45 2.85
CA PHE A 428 10.21 18.88 2.73
C PHE A 428 9.06 19.67 2.12
N GLY A 429 8.31 19.09 1.19
CA GLY A 429 7.13 19.70 0.58
C GLY A 429 6.00 19.93 1.57
N MET A 430 6.04 19.25 2.70
CA MET A 430 5.07 19.41 3.79
C MET A 430 5.30 20.66 4.65
N LYS A 431 6.42 21.35 4.54
CA LYS A 431 6.78 22.49 5.41
C LYS A 431 5.79 23.62 5.46
N LYS A 432 5.06 23.82 4.37
CA LYS A 432 4.14 24.96 4.23
C LYS A 432 2.67 24.54 4.19
N VAL A 433 2.41 23.25 4.12
CA VAL A 433 1.05 22.70 4.01
C VAL A 433 0.70 22.05 5.32
N MET A 434 -0.14 22.72 6.12
CA MET A 434 -0.36 22.23 7.46
C MET A 434 -1.83 22.09 7.82
N PHE A 435 -2.22 20.82 7.93
CA PHE A 435 -3.45 20.44 8.62
C PHE A 435 -3.19 20.09 10.09
N LEU A 436 -1.95 19.92 10.47
CA LEU A 436 -1.56 19.43 11.78
C LEU A 436 -0.48 20.36 12.32
N ASP A 437 -0.76 21.01 13.37
CA ASP A 437 0.01 21.71 14.41
C ASP A 437 1.56 21.69 14.29
N ILE A 438 2.10 21.83 13.09
CA ILE A 438 3.53 21.89 12.84
C ILE A 438 3.89 23.33 12.62
N HIS A 439 4.43 23.92 13.66
CA HIS A 439 4.83 25.30 13.66
C HIS A 439 6.18 25.49 12.96
N ASN A 440 6.19 26.41 12.00
CA ASN A 440 7.36 27.13 11.52
C ASN A 440 8.56 26.32 11.02
N ASP A 441 8.76 26.28 9.70
CA ASP A 441 9.99 25.86 9.01
C ASP A 441 10.58 24.50 9.39
N GLN A 442 9.90 23.71 10.20
CA GLN A 442 10.32 22.35 10.53
C GLN A 442 9.82 21.36 9.47
N ASN A 443 10.64 20.38 9.14
CA ASN A 443 10.24 19.28 8.28
C ASN A 443 9.15 18.46 8.95
N TYR A 444 8.21 17.93 8.18
CA TYR A 444 7.27 16.95 8.68
C TYR A 444 7.94 15.58 8.72
N TYR A 445 7.84 14.90 9.86
CA TYR A 445 8.41 13.56 10.05
C TYR A 445 7.31 12.53 10.21
N PHE A 446 7.32 11.52 9.34
CA PHE A 446 6.53 10.31 9.52
C PHE A 446 7.40 9.23 10.15
N THR A 447 6.93 8.68 11.26
CA THR A 447 7.72 7.71 12.04
C THR A 447 6.87 6.47 12.28
N ALA A 448 7.35 5.32 11.82
CA ALA A 448 6.71 4.05 12.12
C ALA A 448 6.62 3.83 13.65
N PRO A 449 5.57 3.16 14.16
CA PRO A 449 5.40 2.91 15.58
C PRO A 449 6.61 2.27 16.26
N THR A 450 6.82 2.58 17.53
CA THR A 450 7.88 1.94 18.30
C THR A 450 7.62 0.45 18.42
N PRO A 451 8.62 -0.43 18.20
CA PRO A 451 8.45 -1.87 18.37
C PRO A 451 7.95 -2.24 19.77
N THR A 452 7.03 -3.18 19.81
CA THR A 452 6.50 -3.73 21.06
C THR A 452 6.78 -5.23 21.17
N SER A 453 6.81 -5.77 22.37
CA SER A 453 7.00 -7.22 22.59
C SER A 453 5.75 -8.05 22.35
N ARG A 454 4.66 -7.45 21.93
CA ARG A 454 3.45 -8.13 21.45
C ARG A 454 3.62 -8.59 20.01
N PHE A 455 2.81 -9.54 19.60
CA PHE A 455 2.70 -9.93 18.20
C PHE A 455 1.48 -9.27 17.55
N GLY A 456 1.62 -8.84 16.29
CA GLY A 456 0.55 -8.24 15.52
C GLY A 456 0.35 -6.75 15.76
N ALA A 457 -0.54 -6.17 14.94
CA ALA A 457 -0.89 -4.76 14.91
C ALA A 457 -1.84 -4.36 16.04
N THR A 458 -1.86 -3.06 16.31
CA THR A 458 -2.79 -2.39 17.20
C THR A 458 -3.37 -1.17 16.51
N LEU A 459 -4.47 -1.36 15.79
CA LEU A 459 -5.21 -0.29 15.10
C LEU A 459 -6.53 -0.02 15.79
#